data_d51029df7e44396591e4be2f92becdf5
#
_entry.id   d51029df7e44396591e4be2f92becdf5
#
_cell.length_a   1.000
_cell.length_b   1.000
_cell.length_c   1.000
_cell.angle_alpha   90.00
_cell.angle_beta   90.00
_cell.angle_gamma   90.00
#
_symmetry.space_group_name_H-M   'P 1'
#
loop_
_entity.id
_entity.type
_entity.pdbx_description
1 polymer ?
#
loop_
_entity_poly.entity_id
_entity_poly.type
_entity_poly.pdbx_seq_one_letter_code
_entity_poly.pdbx_strand_id
1 'polypeptide(L)'
;MLSGVRIDVDQAQIAEFCRCHHIKAIWLFGSVLRDYFRPDSDVDVLVDFDVEVRLSLWDIVEIRDELAELFSRPVDLVELEAVRNPFLRHEILGTRYLVYAA
;
A
#
# COMPACT_ATOMS: atom_id res chain seq x y z
N MET A 1 2.84 -12.09 10.33
CA MET A 1 1.96 -11.00 10.79
C MET A 1 2.76 -9.74 11.04
N LEU A 2 2.26 -8.61 10.60
CA LEU A 2 2.89 -7.32 10.86
C LEU A 2 2.47 -6.82 12.24
N SER A 3 3.46 -6.47 13.07
CA SER A 3 3.19 -5.98 14.42
C SER A 3 2.40 -4.66 14.39
N GLY A 4 1.32 -4.56 15.16
CA GLY A 4 0.47 -3.38 15.22
C GLY A 4 -0.48 -3.21 14.04
N VAL A 5 -0.48 -4.14 13.08
CA VAL A 5 -1.35 -4.13 11.92
C VAL A 5 -2.21 -5.40 11.93
N ARG A 6 -3.48 -5.26 11.55
CA ARG A 6 -4.46 -6.36 11.65
C ARG A 6 -4.57 -7.19 10.38
N ILE A 7 -3.46 -7.37 9.68
CA ILE A 7 -3.38 -8.12 8.43
C ILE A 7 -2.14 -9.01 8.46
N ASP A 8 -2.31 -10.27 8.05
CA ASP A 8 -1.19 -11.17 7.83
C ASP A 8 -0.65 -10.98 6.42
N VAL A 9 0.64 -10.69 6.32
CA VAL A 9 1.32 -10.47 5.03
C VAL A 9 2.64 -11.23 5.03
N ASP A 10 2.90 -11.95 3.96
CA ASP A 10 4.19 -12.60 3.75
C ASP A 10 5.18 -11.54 3.24
N GLN A 11 6.17 -11.20 4.07
CA GLN A 11 7.17 -10.19 3.73
C GLN A 11 7.99 -10.56 2.50
N ALA A 12 8.28 -11.84 2.31
CA ALA A 12 9.04 -12.28 1.14
C ALA A 12 8.24 -12.09 -0.16
N GLN A 13 6.94 -12.39 -0.13
CA GLN A 13 6.07 -12.17 -1.27
C GLN A 13 5.92 -10.68 -1.60
N ILE A 14 5.80 -9.86 -0.58
CA ILE A 14 5.71 -8.40 -0.77
C ILE A 14 7.01 -7.86 -1.38
N ALA A 15 8.15 -8.29 -0.88
CA ALA A 15 9.45 -7.84 -1.40
C ALA A 15 9.62 -8.22 -2.87
N GLU A 16 9.26 -9.45 -3.24
CA GLU A 16 9.33 -9.89 -4.63
C GLU A 16 8.36 -9.12 -5.52
N PHE A 17 7.14 -8.91 -5.07
CA PHE A 17 6.15 -8.11 -5.76
C PHE A 17 6.67 -6.70 -6.04
N CYS A 18 7.27 -6.07 -5.05
CA CYS A 18 7.81 -4.71 -5.19
C CYS A 18 8.95 -4.65 -6.20
N ARG A 19 9.83 -5.65 -6.19
CA ARG A 19 10.92 -5.72 -7.17
C ARG A 19 10.39 -5.90 -8.59
N CYS A 20 9.36 -6.73 -8.77
CA CYS A 20 8.77 -6.99 -10.07
C CYS A 20 8.07 -5.76 -10.65
N HIS A 21 7.51 -4.91 -9.81
CA HIS A 21 6.75 -3.74 -10.26
C HIS A 21 7.48 -2.42 -10.07
N HIS A 22 8.76 -2.47 -9.72
CA HIS A 22 9.59 -1.27 -9.51
C HIS A 22 9.02 -0.35 -8.45
N ILE A 23 8.52 -0.93 -7.37
CA ILE A 23 7.99 -0.20 -6.23
C ILE A 23 9.12 0.06 -5.26
N LYS A 24 9.31 1.33 -4.89
CA LYS A 24 10.34 1.75 -3.98
C LYS A 24 9.93 1.53 -2.53
N ALA A 25 8.67 1.77 -2.20
CA ALA A 25 8.18 1.60 -0.84
C ALA A 25 6.66 1.39 -0.84
N ILE A 26 6.18 0.66 0.16
CA ILE A 26 4.75 0.45 0.42
C ILE A 26 4.48 0.73 1.89
N TRP A 27 3.43 1.49 2.16
CA TRP A 27 2.91 1.74 3.49
C TRP A 27 1.43 1.39 3.56
N LEU A 28 0.97 1.05 4.74
CA LEU A 28 -0.45 0.94 5.05
C LEU A 28 -0.88 2.17 5.84
N PHE A 29 -2.13 2.60 5.63
CA PHE A 29 -2.68 3.72 6.38
C PHE A 29 -4.20 3.55 6.54
N GLY A 30 -4.84 4.46 7.24
CA GLY A 30 -6.29 4.44 7.40
C GLY A 30 -6.79 3.40 8.39
N SER A 31 -7.94 2.79 8.08
CA SER A 31 -8.66 1.93 9.03
C SER A 31 -7.90 0.69 9.47
N VAL A 32 -7.00 0.17 8.65
CA VAL A 32 -6.19 -1.01 9.01
C VAL A 32 -5.32 -0.78 10.24
N LEU A 33 -5.00 0.48 10.55
CA LEU A 33 -4.20 0.86 11.71
C LEU A 33 -5.05 1.17 12.94
N ARG A 34 -6.36 0.98 12.85
CA ARG A 34 -7.29 1.36 13.91
C ARG A 34 -8.05 0.14 14.45
N ASP A 35 -8.57 0.27 15.67
CA ASP A 35 -9.24 -0.82 16.37
C ASP A 35 -10.55 -1.24 15.73
N TYR A 36 -11.19 -0.38 14.95
CA TYR A 36 -12.46 -0.67 14.30
C TYR A 36 -12.31 -1.29 12.89
N PHE A 37 -11.12 -1.68 12.51
CA PHE A 37 -10.89 -2.35 11.22
C PHE A 37 -11.63 -3.68 11.17
N ARG A 38 -12.42 -3.89 10.12
CA ARG A 38 -13.25 -5.09 9.95
C ARG A 38 -12.69 -6.01 8.88
N PRO A 39 -13.02 -7.31 8.92
CA PRO A 39 -12.56 -8.26 7.89
C PRO A 39 -12.96 -7.91 6.47
N ASP A 40 -14.06 -7.17 6.28
CA ASP A 40 -14.54 -6.74 4.96
C ASP A 40 -14.11 -5.32 4.60
N SER A 41 -13.32 -4.65 5.42
CA SER A 41 -12.81 -3.32 5.15
C SER A 41 -11.75 -3.33 4.07
N ASP A 42 -11.71 -2.28 3.24
CA ASP A 42 -10.66 -2.07 2.26
C ASP A 42 -9.34 -1.74 2.97
N VAL A 43 -8.25 -2.19 2.38
CA VAL A 43 -6.91 -1.86 2.87
C VAL A 43 -6.40 -0.64 2.11
N ASP A 44 -6.12 0.43 2.83
CA ASP A 44 -5.55 1.64 2.22
C ASP A 44 -4.05 1.48 2.11
N VAL A 45 -3.55 1.43 0.89
CA VAL A 45 -2.13 1.19 0.58
C VAL A 45 -1.54 2.41 -0.12
N LEU A 46 -0.47 2.94 0.45
CA LEU A 46 0.29 4.02 -0.13
C LEU A 46 1.53 3.42 -0.81
N VAL A 47 1.76 3.75 -2.08
CA VAL A 47 2.92 3.26 -2.83
C VAL A 47 3.76 4.43 -3.32
N ASP A 48 5.08 4.22 -3.30
CA ASP A 48 6.04 5.11 -3.91
C ASP A 48 6.79 4.32 -4.99
N PHE A 49 6.59 4.68 -6.25
CA PHE A 49 7.24 4.02 -7.37
C PHE A 49 8.62 4.59 -7.62
N ASP A 50 9.48 3.78 -8.22
CA ASP A 50 10.78 4.23 -8.68
C ASP A 50 10.58 5.37 -9.68
N VAL A 51 11.42 6.40 -9.60
CA VAL A 51 11.26 7.64 -10.40
C VAL A 51 11.35 7.40 -11.90
N GLU A 52 11.98 6.32 -12.32
CA GLU A 52 12.15 5.99 -13.74
C GLU A 52 10.99 5.20 -14.34
N VAL A 53 10.03 4.79 -13.51
CA VAL A 53 8.92 3.95 -13.95
C VAL A 53 7.81 4.82 -14.53
N ARG A 54 7.34 4.42 -15.71
CA ARG A 54 6.17 5.01 -16.34
C ARG A 54 5.05 3.98 -16.37
N LEU A 55 3.99 4.26 -15.64
CA LEU A 55 2.88 3.34 -15.50
C LEU A 55 1.65 3.87 -16.21
N SER A 56 0.98 2.96 -16.93
CA SER A 56 -0.34 3.24 -17.49
C SER A 56 -1.39 2.99 -16.42
N LEU A 57 -2.64 3.44 -16.69
CA LEU A 57 -3.76 3.15 -15.79
C LEU A 57 -3.95 1.64 -15.62
N TRP A 58 -3.74 0.87 -16.69
CA TRP A 58 -3.86 -0.60 -16.64
C TRP A 58 -2.82 -1.22 -15.72
N ASP A 59 -1.60 -0.69 -15.71
CA ASP A 59 -0.56 -1.17 -14.80
C ASP A 59 -0.96 -0.95 -13.34
N ILE A 60 -1.54 0.20 -13.04
CA ILE A 60 -2.01 0.52 -11.68
C ILE A 60 -3.12 -0.44 -11.24
N VAL A 61 -4.09 -0.72 -12.11
CA VAL A 61 -5.16 -1.65 -11.82
C VAL A 61 -4.62 -3.05 -11.55
N GLU A 62 -3.68 -3.52 -12.37
CA GLU A 62 -3.07 -4.83 -12.21
C GLU A 62 -2.31 -4.93 -10.88
N ILE A 63 -1.55 -3.90 -10.53
CA ILE A 63 -0.82 -3.85 -9.26
C ILE A 63 -1.79 -3.89 -8.07
N ARG A 64 -2.87 -3.12 -8.14
CA ARG A 64 -3.91 -3.12 -7.10
C ARG A 64 -4.51 -4.51 -6.92
N ASP A 65 -4.84 -5.18 -8.02
CA ASP A 65 -5.47 -6.50 -7.97
C ASP A 65 -4.53 -7.55 -7.40
N GLU A 66 -3.24 -7.50 -7.76
CA GLU A 66 -2.24 -8.40 -7.18
C GLU A 66 -2.05 -8.16 -5.68
N LEU A 67 -2.02 -6.90 -5.26
CA LEU A 67 -1.95 -6.58 -3.83
C LEU A 67 -3.18 -7.08 -3.08
N ALA A 68 -4.35 -6.95 -3.68
CA ALA A 68 -5.58 -7.46 -3.08
C ALA A 68 -5.51 -8.96 -2.85
N GLU A 69 -4.90 -9.71 -3.76
CA GLU A 69 -4.68 -11.14 -3.58
C GLU A 69 -3.68 -11.42 -2.44
N LEU A 70 -2.60 -10.66 -2.37
CA LEU A 70 -1.59 -10.82 -1.32
C LEU A 70 -2.16 -10.53 0.08
N PHE A 71 -3.03 -9.54 0.17
CA PHE A 71 -3.66 -9.18 1.44
C PHE A 71 -4.94 -9.96 1.71
N SER A 72 -5.46 -10.69 0.72
CA SER A 72 -6.76 -11.37 0.79
C SER A 72 -7.91 -10.41 1.13
N ARG A 73 -7.82 -9.17 0.63
CA ARG A 73 -8.80 -8.11 0.88
C ARG A 73 -8.80 -7.12 -0.27
N PRO A 74 -9.91 -6.40 -0.47
CA PRO A 74 -9.90 -5.28 -1.41
C PRO A 74 -8.85 -4.25 -1.00
N VAL A 75 -8.18 -3.68 -1.99
CA VAL A 75 -7.11 -2.70 -1.78
C VAL A 75 -7.49 -1.38 -2.44
N ASP A 76 -7.35 -0.28 -1.71
CA ASP A 76 -7.42 1.07 -2.24
C ASP A 76 -5.99 1.58 -2.39
N LEU A 77 -5.53 1.67 -3.63
CA LEU A 77 -4.14 2.00 -3.94
C LEU A 77 -4.01 3.50 -4.17
N VAL A 78 -3.13 4.13 -3.40
CA VAL A 78 -2.85 5.55 -3.50
C VAL A 78 -1.38 5.75 -3.81
N GLU A 79 -1.07 6.49 -4.87
CA GLU A 79 0.31 6.86 -5.19
C GLU A 79 0.74 8.05 -4.34
N LEU A 80 1.91 7.95 -3.74
CA LEU A 80 2.44 9.02 -2.89
C LEU A 80 2.51 10.35 -3.63
N GLU A 81 2.98 10.34 -4.88
CA GLU A 81 3.12 11.56 -5.67
C GLU A 81 1.78 12.17 -6.09
N ALA A 82 0.71 11.37 -6.10
CA ALA A 82 -0.62 11.85 -6.45
C ALA A 82 -1.33 12.56 -5.28
N VAL A 83 -0.83 12.39 -4.07
CA VAL A 83 -1.43 13.04 -2.89
C VAL A 83 -0.96 14.49 -2.84
N ARG A 84 -1.82 15.40 -3.32
CA ARG A 84 -1.48 16.82 -3.43
C ARG A 84 -2.14 17.70 -2.37
N ASN A 85 -3.23 17.23 -1.76
CA ASN A 85 -3.87 17.94 -0.66
C ASN A 85 -2.92 17.95 0.54
N PRO A 86 -2.44 19.12 1.01
CA PRO A 86 -1.44 19.18 2.07
C PRO A 86 -1.95 18.63 3.41
N PHE A 87 -3.22 18.78 3.70
CA PHE A 87 -3.79 18.25 4.95
C PHE A 87 -3.85 16.73 4.92
N LEU A 88 -4.34 16.15 3.82
CA LEU A 88 -4.43 14.71 3.65
C LEU A 88 -3.03 14.09 3.63
N ARG A 89 -2.10 14.70 2.91
CA ARG A 89 -0.72 14.23 2.84
C ARG A 89 -0.07 14.21 4.22
N HIS A 90 -0.25 15.26 4.98
CA HIS A 90 0.29 15.36 6.34
C HIS A 90 -0.28 14.24 7.24
N GLU A 91 -1.58 14.02 7.18
CA GLU A 91 -2.24 12.97 7.95
C GLU A 91 -1.72 11.59 7.58
N ILE A 92 -1.66 11.28 6.30
CA ILE A 92 -1.18 9.98 5.82
C ILE A 92 0.27 9.75 6.24
N LEU A 93 1.15 10.71 6.02
CA LEU A 93 2.57 10.57 6.34
C LEU A 93 2.83 10.50 7.83
N GLY A 94 1.94 11.07 8.64
CA GLY A 94 2.07 11.03 10.10
C GLY A 94 1.61 9.73 10.74
N THR A 95 0.77 8.94 10.06
CA THR A 95 0.15 7.74 10.64
C THR A 95 0.46 6.45 9.89
N ARG A 96 1.19 6.53 8.79
CA ARG A 96 1.45 5.36 7.94
C ARG A 96 2.31 4.32 8.63
N TYR A 97 2.11 3.06 8.24
CA TYR A 97 2.91 1.92 8.69
C TYR A 97 3.70 1.36 7.51
N LEU A 98 5.03 1.31 7.64
CA LEU A 98 5.91 0.84 6.57
C LEU A 98 5.83 -0.69 6.44
N VAL A 99 5.54 -1.17 5.24
CA VAL A 99 5.52 -2.59 4.91
C VAL A 99 6.79 -3.01 4.19
N TYR A 100 7.25 -2.17 3.26
CA TYR A 100 8.44 -2.47 2.45
C TYR A 100 9.13 -1.18 2.03
N ALA A 101 10.45 -1.21 2.06
CA ALA A 101 11.29 -0.14 1.51
C ALA A 101 12.52 -0.76 0.85
N ALA A 102 12.79 -0.33 -0.37
CA ALA A 102 13.97 -0.79 -1.10
C ALA A 102 15.26 -0.20 -0.50
#